data_c28d0602c1c1061feb4db803f1344f34
#
_entry.id   c28d0602c1c1061feb4db803f1344f34
#
_cell.length_a   1.000
_cell.length_b   1.000
_cell.length_c   1.000
_cell.angle_alpha   90.00
_cell.angle_beta   90.00
_cell.angle_gamma   90.00
#
_symmetry.space_group_name_H-M   'P 1'
#
loop_
_entity.id
_entity.type
_entity.pdbx_description
1 polymer ?
#
loop_
_entity_poly.entity_id
_entity_poly.type
_entity_poly.pdbx_seq_one_letter_code
_entity_poly.pdbx_strand_id
1 'polypeptide(L)'
;MLSVWGVRMNDHEDEDPEVAIGKARLAVAQQEHADLDAAVQALTSSPVPDMMVIGRLKRKKLALKDEIERLKDQLIPDIIA
;
A
#
# COMPACT_ATOMS: atom_id res chain seq x y z
N MET A 1 30.42 18.73 -11.35
CA MET A 1 29.61 18.71 -10.14
C MET A 1 28.15 18.87 -10.37
N LEU A 2 27.81 19.92 -11.03
CA LEU A 2 26.39 20.16 -11.27
C LEU A 2 25.77 19.08 -12.10
N SER A 3 26.52 18.46 -12.95
CA SER A 3 25.97 17.40 -13.79
C SER A 3 25.48 16.22 -12.99
N VAL A 4 26.08 16.00 -11.85
CA VAL A 4 25.64 14.90 -11.01
C VAL A 4 24.21 15.13 -10.54
N TRP A 5 23.92 16.36 -10.20
CA TRP A 5 22.56 16.68 -9.75
C TRP A 5 21.56 16.48 -10.86
N GLY A 6 21.93 16.91 -12.06
CA GLY A 6 21.03 16.75 -13.18
C GLY A 6 20.73 15.30 -13.46
N VAL A 7 21.74 14.45 -13.34
CA VAL A 7 21.52 13.04 -13.60
C VAL A 7 20.50 12.44 -12.65
N ARG A 8 20.59 12.79 -11.39
CA ARG A 8 19.64 12.25 -10.44
C ARG A 8 18.24 12.70 -10.72
N MET A 9 18.07 13.95 -11.06
CA MET A 9 16.74 14.44 -11.36
C MET A 9 16.17 13.76 -12.57
N ASN A 10 17.03 13.47 -13.55
CA ASN A 10 16.57 12.79 -14.74
C ASN A 10 16.02 11.40 -14.43
N ASP A 11 16.57 10.73 -13.45
CA ASP A 11 16.06 9.42 -13.09
C ASP A 11 14.61 9.48 -12.70
N HIS A 12 14.22 10.53 -11.98
CA HIS A 12 12.82 10.69 -11.61
C HIS A 12 11.96 11.00 -12.82
N GLU A 13 12.49 11.79 -13.71
CA GLU A 13 11.73 12.20 -14.88
C GLU A 13 11.48 11.05 -15.83
N ASP A 14 12.32 10.04 -15.76
CA ASP A 14 12.15 8.88 -16.62
C ASP A 14 11.03 7.97 -16.19
N GLU A 15 10.51 8.15 -15.00
CA GLU A 15 9.45 7.29 -14.53
C GLU A 15 8.12 7.67 -15.17
N ASP A 16 7.43 6.66 -15.70
CA ASP A 16 6.12 6.84 -16.27
C ASP A 16 5.16 7.41 -15.21
N PRO A 17 4.43 8.48 -15.55
CA PRO A 17 3.47 9.03 -14.58
C PRO A 17 2.47 8.02 -14.05
N GLU A 18 2.05 7.06 -14.87
CA GLU A 18 1.14 6.04 -14.39
C GLU A 18 1.79 5.14 -13.37
N VAL A 19 3.06 4.84 -13.57
CA VAL A 19 3.79 4.04 -12.59
C VAL A 19 3.93 4.80 -11.29
N ALA A 20 4.23 6.09 -11.37
CA ALA A 20 4.35 6.90 -10.16
C ALA A 20 3.04 6.94 -9.38
N ILE A 21 1.92 7.10 -10.09
CA ILE A 21 0.60 7.09 -9.45
C ILE A 21 0.33 5.74 -8.81
N GLY A 22 0.67 4.67 -9.52
CA GLY A 22 0.48 3.32 -8.98
C GLY A 22 1.28 3.07 -7.72
N LYS A 23 2.52 3.54 -7.71
CA LYS A 23 3.36 3.41 -6.52
C LYS A 23 2.79 4.20 -5.35
N ALA A 24 2.27 5.40 -5.62
CA ALA A 24 1.66 6.19 -4.57
C ALA A 24 0.41 5.52 -4.01
N ARG A 25 -0.42 4.96 -4.88
CA ARG A 25 -1.60 4.22 -4.43
C ARG A 25 -1.22 3.01 -3.62
N LEU A 26 -0.18 2.31 -4.04
CA LEU A 26 0.29 1.15 -3.29
C LEU A 26 0.72 1.54 -1.89
N ALA A 27 1.48 2.64 -1.77
CA ALA A 27 1.94 3.10 -0.47
C ALA A 27 0.77 3.46 0.44
N VAL A 28 -0.24 4.15 -0.11
CA VAL A 28 -1.42 4.51 0.68
C VAL A 28 -2.17 3.27 1.12
N ALA A 29 -2.37 2.32 0.21
CA ALA A 29 -3.08 1.10 0.54
C ALA A 29 -2.35 0.30 1.62
N GLN A 30 -1.03 0.23 1.52
CA GLN A 30 -0.24 -0.46 2.53
C GLN A 30 -0.35 0.21 3.89
N GLN A 31 -0.36 1.54 3.90
CA GLN A 31 -0.52 2.26 5.16
C GLN A 31 -1.89 2.01 5.75
N GLU A 32 -2.93 2.06 4.94
CA GLU A 32 -4.28 1.80 5.41
C GLU A 32 -4.41 0.38 5.94
N HIS A 33 -3.80 -0.58 5.26
CA HIS A 33 -3.83 -1.95 5.71
C HIS A 33 -3.17 -2.07 7.09
N ALA A 34 -2.04 -1.43 7.28
CA ALA A 34 -1.34 -1.46 8.56
C ALA A 34 -2.18 -0.81 9.66
N ASP A 35 -2.84 0.30 9.33
CA ASP A 35 -3.69 1.00 10.30
C ASP A 35 -4.88 0.13 10.72
N LEU A 36 -5.49 -0.54 9.76
CA LEU A 36 -6.61 -1.42 10.07
C LEU A 36 -6.16 -2.62 10.90
N ASP A 37 -4.99 -3.16 10.59
CA ASP A 37 -4.46 -4.27 11.35
C ASP A 37 -4.24 -3.86 12.81
N ALA A 38 -3.67 -2.70 13.03
CA ALA A 38 -3.44 -2.19 14.38
C ALA A 38 -4.76 -1.96 15.10
N ALA A 39 -5.76 -1.43 14.40
CA ALA A 39 -7.07 -1.19 14.99
C ALA A 39 -7.74 -2.50 15.40
N VAL A 40 -7.65 -3.50 14.54
CA VAL A 40 -8.23 -4.81 14.85
C VAL A 40 -7.55 -5.40 16.09
N GLN A 41 -6.23 -5.30 16.16
CA GLN A 41 -5.51 -5.84 17.30
C GLN A 41 -5.90 -5.11 18.59
N ALA A 42 -6.02 -3.79 18.53
CA ALA A 42 -6.41 -3.02 19.71
C ALA A 42 -7.80 -3.39 20.18
N LEU A 43 -8.74 -3.51 19.24
CA LEU A 43 -10.11 -3.85 19.60
C LEU A 43 -10.23 -5.26 20.12
N THR A 44 -9.48 -6.18 19.55
CA THR A 44 -9.49 -7.58 19.97
C THR A 44 -8.95 -7.72 21.39
N SER A 45 -8.00 -6.87 21.75
CA SER A 45 -7.41 -6.90 23.08
C SER A 45 -8.25 -6.20 24.13
N SER A 46 -9.33 -5.56 23.73
CA SER A 46 -10.21 -4.88 24.65
C SER A 46 -10.91 -5.87 25.59
N PRO A 47 -11.20 -5.48 26.84
CA PRO A 47 -11.92 -6.37 27.75
C PRO A 47 -13.30 -6.76 27.24
N VAL A 48 -13.95 -5.87 26.48
CA VAL A 48 -15.26 -6.16 25.90
C VAL A 48 -15.17 -5.83 24.41
N PRO A 49 -14.69 -6.77 23.60
CA PRO A 49 -14.51 -6.50 22.18
C PRO A 49 -15.85 -6.36 21.46
N ASP A 50 -15.92 -5.38 20.57
CA ASP A 50 -17.09 -5.23 19.71
C ASP A 50 -16.87 -6.06 18.45
N MET A 51 -17.49 -7.24 18.44
CA MET A 51 -17.25 -8.19 17.37
C MET A 51 -17.79 -7.72 16.02
N MET A 52 -18.81 -6.88 16.02
CA MET A 52 -19.34 -6.36 14.76
C MET A 52 -18.36 -5.39 14.13
N VAL A 53 -17.77 -4.52 14.93
CA VAL A 53 -16.77 -3.58 14.42
C VAL A 53 -15.53 -4.34 13.96
N ILE A 54 -15.10 -5.30 14.75
CA ILE A 54 -13.93 -6.11 14.39
C ILE A 54 -14.17 -6.81 13.06
N GLY A 55 -15.33 -7.43 12.88
CA GLY A 55 -15.64 -8.11 11.64
C GLY A 55 -15.64 -7.18 10.44
N ARG A 56 -16.19 -5.97 10.63
CA ARG A 56 -16.20 -4.99 9.56
C ARG A 56 -14.80 -4.56 9.18
N LEU A 57 -13.95 -4.33 10.17
CA LEU A 57 -12.58 -3.91 9.92
C LEU A 57 -11.76 -5.02 9.26
N LYS A 58 -12.01 -6.27 9.66
CA LYS A 58 -11.33 -7.39 9.04
C LYS A 58 -11.68 -7.51 7.56
N ARG A 59 -12.95 -7.30 7.21
CA ARG A 59 -13.34 -7.33 5.81
C ARG A 59 -12.66 -6.21 5.01
N LYS A 60 -12.57 -5.02 5.61
CA LYS A 60 -11.85 -3.93 4.95
C LYS A 60 -10.38 -4.26 4.76
N LYS A 61 -9.79 -4.90 5.76
CA LYS A 61 -8.38 -5.29 5.68
C LYS A 61 -8.16 -6.27 4.54
N LEU A 62 -9.05 -7.24 4.38
CA LEU A 62 -8.93 -8.20 3.30
C LEU A 62 -9.10 -7.55 1.94
N ALA A 63 -10.03 -6.61 1.82
CA ALA A 63 -10.21 -5.90 0.56
C ALA A 63 -8.96 -5.10 0.19
N LEU A 64 -8.34 -4.48 1.18
CA LEU A 64 -7.10 -3.73 0.93
C LEU A 64 -5.96 -4.66 0.55
N LYS A 65 -5.89 -5.82 1.16
CA LYS A 65 -4.86 -6.79 0.80
C LYS A 65 -5.00 -7.19 -0.66
N ASP A 66 -6.21 -7.43 -1.11
CA ASP A 66 -6.45 -7.77 -2.51
C ASP A 66 -6.03 -6.64 -3.43
N GLU A 67 -6.34 -5.42 -3.05
CA GLU A 67 -5.95 -4.28 -3.85
C GLU A 67 -4.44 -4.11 -3.90
N ILE A 68 -3.77 -4.32 -2.77
CA ILE A 68 -2.32 -4.24 -2.71
C ILE A 68 -1.70 -5.25 -3.66
N GLU A 69 -2.22 -6.46 -3.69
CA GLU A 69 -1.68 -7.50 -4.56
C GLU A 69 -1.90 -7.16 -6.01
N ARG A 70 -3.07 -6.61 -6.36
CA ARG A 70 -3.31 -6.19 -7.73
C ARG A 70 -2.39 -5.06 -8.14
N LEU A 71 -2.16 -4.10 -7.25
CA LEU A 71 -1.27 -3.00 -7.55
C LEU A 71 0.16 -3.48 -7.75
N LYS A 72 0.59 -4.41 -6.93
CA LYS A 72 1.92 -5.00 -7.10
C LYS A 72 2.05 -5.71 -8.43
N ASP A 73 1.04 -6.47 -8.80
CA ASP A 73 1.07 -7.17 -10.09
C ASP A 73 1.16 -6.21 -11.25
N GLN A 74 0.46 -5.07 -11.16
CA GLN A 74 0.50 -4.09 -12.22
C GLN A 74 1.85 -3.40 -12.32
N LEU A 75 2.50 -3.19 -11.17
CA LEU A 75 3.76 -2.48 -11.14
C LEU A 75 4.94 -3.36 -11.51
N ILE A 76 4.84 -4.66 -11.24
CA ILE A 76 5.96 -5.58 -11.48
C ILE A 76 5.43 -6.83 -12.18
N PRO A 77 4.92 -6.69 -13.39
CA PRO A 77 4.28 -7.83 -14.04
C PRO A 77 5.22 -8.90 -14.54
N ASP A 78 6.46 -8.54 -14.82
CA ASP A 78 7.36 -9.44 -15.50
C ASP A 78 8.32 -10.16 -14.61
N ILE A 79 8.19 -9.99 -13.36
CA ILE A 79 9.16 -10.52 -12.46
C ILE A 79 9.23 -12.01 -12.50
N ILE A 80 8.13 -12.62 -12.76
CA ILE A 80 8.04 -14.06 -12.70
C ILE A 80 8.66 -14.71 -13.90
N ALA A 81 8.66 -14.00 -14.97
CA ALA A 81 9.27 -14.57 -16.16
C ALA A 81 10.72 -14.85 -15.91
#